data_16df026158c698f91a1e24f54f8519ff
#
_entry.id   16df026158c698f91a1e24f54f8519ff
#
_cell.length_a   1.000
_cell.length_b   1.000
_cell.length_c   1.000
_cell.angle_alpha   90.00
_cell.angle_beta   90.00
_cell.angle_gamma   90.00
#
_symmetry.space_group_name_H-M   'P 1'
#
loop_
_entity.id
_entity.type
_entity.pdbx_description
1 polymer ?
#
loop_
_entity_poly.entity_id
_entity_poly.type
_entity_poly.pdbx_seq_one_letter_code
_entity_poly.pdbx_strand_id
1 'polypeptide(L)'
;IFSNGKKGSYTLAIKGNVTPKPLTPVLIYPYSIGDLKMQTKTVLYSSIRPDETLGEKISVKNEGKTTLTIHPGKVPHFLTVEVRPTQLAPDEVGEITLLLDAKATKRKGRVTTEIPLTIESIGQKEVSGGVHVAANIIDNFGKLSAAEKAQAPIAQLSGTLLDFGKLPEKGGFIPLIGGKVTGTVEVTNTGKSPLIIHSFTSDDERVDI
;
A
#
# COMPACT_ATOMS: atom_id res chain seq x y z
N ILE A 1 26.54 -39.90 -11.27
CA ILE A 1 26.55 -40.95 -12.32
C ILE A 1 27.55 -42.01 -11.87
N PHE A 2 27.11 -43.24 -11.73
CA PHE A 2 27.96 -44.38 -11.43
C PHE A 2 28.37 -45.04 -12.74
N SER A 3 29.63 -45.39 -12.85
CA SER A 3 30.16 -46.07 -14.02
C SER A 3 31.04 -47.22 -13.57
N ASN A 4 31.22 -48.24 -14.45
CA ASN A 4 32.11 -49.38 -14.24
C ASN A 4 33.57 -49.08 -14.61
N GLY A 5 33.93 -47.82 -14.82
CA GLY A 5 35.29 -47.36 -15.06
C GLY A 5 36.17 -47.47 -13.82
N LYS A 6 37.51 -47.40 -14.01
CA LYS A 6 38.51 -47.54 -12.93
C LYS A 6 38.38 -46.52 -11.77
N LYS A 7 37.64 -45.43 -11.96
CA LYS A 7 37.25 -44.49 -10.90
C LYS A 7 35.75 -44.67 -10.61
N GLY A 8 35.38 -44.85 -9.34
CA GLY A 8 34.00 -45.10 -8.91
C GLY A 8 33.03 -43.90 -9.04
N SER A 9 33.53 -42.71 -9.33
CA SER A 9 32.69 -41.54 -9.56
C SER A 9 33.34 -40.55 -10.52
N TYR A 10 32.51 -39.90 -11.32
CA TYR A 10 32.90 -38.82 -12.21
C TYR A 10 32.03 -37.60 -11.93
N THR A 11 32.65 -36.44 -11.87
CA THR A 11 31.92 -35.17 -11.76
C THR A 11 31.76 -34.59 -13.16
N LEU A 12 30.49 -34.43 -13.59
CA LEU A 12 30.13 -33.75 -14.82
C LEU A 12 29.70 -32.35 -14.51
N ALA A 13 30.43 -31.35 -15.01
CA ALA A 13 30.02 -29.96 -14.91
C ALA A 13 29.13 -29.60 -16.10
N ILE A 14 27.86 -29.25 -15.82
CA ILE A 14 26.94 -28.76 -16.84
C ILE A 14 26.93 -27.22 -16.72
N LYS A 15 27.33 -26.55 -17.82
CA LYS A 15 27.21 -25.09 -17.95
C LYS A 15 26.12 -24.79 -18.96
N GLY A 16 25.23 -23.88 -18.61
CA GLY A 16 24.17 -23.39 -19.50
C GLY A 16 23.81 -21.97 -19.17
N ASN A 17 23.44 -21.20 -20.17
CA ASN A 17 22.83 -19.91 -19.99
C ASN A 17 21.31 -20.10 -19.83
N VAL A 18 20.77 -19.69 -18.70
CA VAL A 18 19.32 -19.66 -18.50
C VAL A 18 18.81 -18.31 -18.98
N THR A 19 18.16 -18.29 -20.13
CA THR A 19 17.39 -17.12 -20.58
C THR A 19 15.99 -17.21 -20.01
N PRO A 20 15.51 -16.17 -19.33
CA PRO A 20 14.12 -16.14 -18.88
C PRO A 20 13.18 -16.31 -20.08
N LYS A 21 12.12 -17.08 -19.91
CA LYS A 21 11.08 -17.20 -20.94
C LYS A 21 10.50 -15.82 -21.19
N PRO A 22 10.37 -15.34 -22.44
CA PRO A 22 9.70 -14.09 -22.75
C PRO A 22 8.30 -14.08 -22.14
N LEU A 23 7.96 -13.02 -21.41
CA LEU A 23 6.62 -12.85 -20.89
C LEU A 23 5.65 -12.62 -22.06
N THR A 24 4.52 -13.30 -22.04
CA THR A 24 3.44 -13.02 -23.00
C THR A 24 2.79 -11.68 -22.65
N PRO A 25 2.21 -10.93 -23.61
CA PRO A 25 1.50 -9.69 -23.34
C PRO A 25 0.44 -9.80 -22.23
N VAL A 26 -0.25 -10.93 -22.14
CA VAL A 26 -1.21 -11.23 -21.08
C VAL A 26 -0.58 -11.26 -19.68
N LEU A 27 0.68 -11.68 -19.55
CA LEU A 27 1.39 -11.67 -18.27
C LEU A 27 1.92 -10.27 -17.90
N ILE A 28 2.20 -9.43 -18.91
CA ILE A 28 2.69 -8.07 -18.71
C ILE A 28 1.53 -7.11 -18.42
N TYR A 29 0.40 -7.27 -19.14
CA TYR A 29 -0.77 -6.40 -19.09
C TYR A 29 -2.03 -7.21 -18.75
N PRO A 30 -2.17 -7.71 -17.52
CA PRO A 30 -3.28 -8.59 -17.12
C PRO A 30 -4.61 -7.85 -16.95
N TYR A 31 -4.60 -6.52 -16.92
CA TYR A 31 -5.80 -5.70 -16.71
C TYR A 31 -6.19 -4.96 -17.98
N SER A 32 -7.47 -4.57 -18.10
CA SER A 32 -7.94 -3.78 -19.25
C SER A 32 -9.07 -2.81 -18.90
N ILE A 33 -9.12 -1.71 -19.66
CA ILE A 33 -10.27 -0.81 -19.79
C ILE A 33 -10.56 -0.71 -21.28
N GLY A 34 -11.59 -1.43 -21.75
CA GLY A 34 -11.78 -1.63 -23.20
C GLY A 34 -10.53 -2.25 -23.85
N ASP A 35 -10.06 -1.64 -24.91
CA ASP A 35 -8.87 -2.07 -25.66
C ASP A 35 -7.54 -1.60 -25.01
N LEU A 36 -7.60 -0.72 -24.02
CA LEU A 36 -6.42 -0.33 -23.26
C LEU A 36 -6.05 -1.43 -22.26
N LYS A 37 -4.89 -2.03 -22.44
CA LYS A 37 -4.29 -2.98 -21.51
C LYS A 37 -3.38 -2.27 -20.54
N MET A 38 -3.33 -2.77 -19.29
CA MET A 38 -2.63 -2.13 -18.18
C MET A 38 -1.83 -3.15 -17.38
N GLN A 39 -0.64 -2.74 -16.94
CA GLN A 39 0.21 -3.55 -16.06
C GLN A 39 -0.45 -3.77 -14.70
N THR A 40 -1.13 -2.76 -14.18
CA THR A 40 -1.85 -2.80 -12.91
C THR A 40 -3.03 -1.84 -12.92
N LYS A 41 -4.04 -2.13 -12.10
CA LYS A 41 -5.13 -1.20 -11.75
C LYS A 41 -5.04 -0.70 -10.30
N THR A 42 -3.97 -1.05 -9.60
CA THR A 42 -3.77 -0.64 -8.21
C THR A 42 -2.35 -0.12 -8.01
N VAL A 43 -2.23 1.05 -7.43
CA VAL A 43 -0.95 1.65 -7.05
C VAL A 43 -0.91 1.81 -5.54
N LEU A 44 0.16 1.30 -4.93
CA LEU A 44 0.36 1.27 -3.49
C LEU A 44 1.62 2.06 -3.11
N TYR A 45 1.42 3.18 -2.44
CA TYR A 45 2.49 3.88 -1.73
C TYR A 45 2.54 3.32 -0.30
N SER A 46 3.29 2.23 -0.10
CA SER A 46 3.27 1.45 1.15
C SER A 46 3.74 2.24 2.38
N SER A 47 4.61 3.22 2.17
CA SER A 47 5.16 4.07 3.22
C SER A 47 5.65 5.37 2.61
N ILE A 48 4.98 6.47 2.92
CA ILE A 48 5.35 7.82 2.47
C ILE A 48 5.35 8.77 3.65
N ARG A 49 6.36 9.63 3.72
CA ARG A 49 6.44 10.63 4.79
C ARG A 49 5.52 11.81 4.51
N PRO A 50 5.06 12.51 5.57
CA PRO A 50 4.13 13.63 5.42
C PRO A 50 4.64 14.82 4.58
N ASP A 51 5.96 14.90 4.40
CA ASP A 51 6.64 15.96 3.65
C ASP A 51 7.15 15.49 2.27
N GLU A 52 6.81 14.28 1.86
CA GLU A 52 7.36 13.62 0.68
C GLU A 52 6.39 13.63 -0.50
N THR A 53 6.96 13.68 -1.69
CA THR A 53 6.23 13.44 -2.94
C THR A 53 6.84 12.22 -3.61
N LEU A 54 6.02 11.22 -3.90
CA LEU A 54 6.44 9.99 -4.59
C LEU A 54 5.72 9.83 -5.92
N GLY A 55 6.46 9.33 -6.91
CA GLY A 55 5.97 9.01 -8.25
C GLY A 55 5.90 7.51 -8.48
N GLU A 56 4.81 7.05 -9.07
CA GLU A 56 4.63 5.68 -9.56
C GLU A 56 4.19 5.70 -11.01
N LYS A 57 4.51 4.64 -11.75
CA LYS A 57 4.27 4.53 -13.17
C LYS A 57 3.50 3.25 -13.49
N ILE A 58 2.54 3.37 -14.36
CA ILE A 58 1.76 2.25 -14.90
C ILE A 58 2.04 2.18 -16.39
N SER A 59 2.62 1.07 -16.84
CA SER A 59 2.72 0.81 -18.28
C SER A 59 1.37 0.39 -18.82
N VAL A 60 1.03 0.95 -19.99
CA VAL A 60 -0.22 0.68 -20.71
C VAL A 60 0.07 0.35 -22.15
N LYS A 61 -0.79 -0.43 -22.81
CA LYS A 61 -0.68 -0.82 -24.21
C LYS A 61 -2.04 -0.75 -24.90
N ASN A 62 -2.07 -0.24 -26.11
CA ASN A 62 -3.24 -0.34 -26.97
C ASN A 62 -3.26 -1.71 -27.66
N GLU A 63 -4.20 -2.59 -27.32
CA GLU A 63 -4.42 -3.87 -28.04
C GLU A 63 -5.58 -3.78 -29.05
N GLY A 64 -6.16 -2.59 -29.22
CA GLY A 64 -7.19 -2.32 -30.22
C GLY A 64 -6.61 -2.15 -31.62
N LYS A 65 -7.51 -2.01 -32.59
CA LYS A 65 -7.17 -1.79 -34.01
C LYS A 65 -7.17 -0.33 -34.41
N THR A 66 -7.58 0.57 -33.53
CA THR A 66 -7.70 2.02 -33.76
C THR A 66 -6.94 2.77 -32.70
N THR A 67 -6.59 4.02 -32.98
CA THR A 67 -5.94 4.88 -31.99
C THR A 67 -6.87 5.10 -30.79
N LEU A 68 -6.31 4.95 -29.59
CA LEU A 68 -6.98 5.25 -28.32
C LEU A 68 -6.53 6.60 -27.80
N THR A 69 -7.47 7.38 -27.26
CA THR A 69 -7.18 8.58 -26.48
C THR A 69 -7.53 8.31 -25.02
N ILE A 70 -6.60 8.62 -24.10
CA ILE A 70 -6.76 8.37 -22.67
C ILE A 70 -7.01 9.70 -21.97
N HIS A 71 -8.18 9.82 -21.32
CA HIS A 71 -8.58 10.99 -20.55
C HIS A 71 -8.64 10.67 -19.07
N PRO A 72 -7.67 11.15 -18.27
CA PRO A 72 -7.80 11.13 -16.81
C PRO A 72 -8.95 12.02 -16.37
N GLY A 73 -9.81 11.52 -15.50
CA GLY A 73 -10.86 12.30 -14.88
C GLY A 73 -10.36 13.15 -13.71
N LYS A 74 -11.30 13.71 -12.96
CA LYS A 74 -10.98 14.55 -11.81
C LYS A 74 -10.33 13.74 -10.70
N VAL A 75 -9.17 14.18 -10.24
CA VAL A 75 -8.42 13.59 -9.12
C VAL A 75 -8.34 14.55 -7.93
N PRO A 76 -8.11 14.05 -6.70
CA PRO A 76 -7.85 14.90 -5.56
C PRO A 76 -6.61 15.78 -5.76
N HIS A 77 -6.60 16.96 -5.12
CA HIS A 77 -5.52 17.94 -5.27
C HIS A 77 -4.12 17.46 -4.83
N PHE A 78 -4.06 16.38 -4.05
CA PHE A 78 -2.80 15.77 -3.62
C PHE A 78 -2.24 14.74 -4.61
N LEU A 79 -2.94 14.51 -5.73
CA LEU A 79 -2.54 13.54 -6.75
C LEU A 79 -2.48 14.23 -8.11
N THR A 80 -1.36 14.06 -8.81
CA THR A 80 -1.19 14.48 -10.21
C THR A 80 -1.13 13.25 -11.09
N VAL A 81 -1.86 13.26 -12.20
CA VAL A 81 -1.89 12.19 -13.19
C VAL A 81 -1.44 12.73 -14.53
N GLU A 82 -0.46 12.09 -15.14
CA GLU A 82 0.06 12.42 -16.44
C GLU A 82 0.07 11.17 -17.33
N VAL A 83 -0.42 11.30 -18.55
CA VAL A 83 -0.47 10.22 -19.55
C VAL A 83 0.45 10.57 -20.72
N ARG A 84 1.36 9.70 -21.06
CA ARG A 84 2.31 9.89 -22.17
C ARG A 84 2.50 8.63 -23.00
N PRO A 85 2.24 8.68 -24.34
CA PRO A 85 1.48 9.73 -24.99
C PRO A 85 -0.01 9.66 -24.61
N THR A 86 -0.74 10.76 -24.81
CA THR A 86 -2.19 10.80 -24.57
C THR A 86 -2.99 10.01 -25.61
N GLN A 87 -2.41 9.82 -26.79
CA GLN A 87 -2.96 9.02 -27.89
C GLN A 87 -2.02 7.86 -28.19
N LEU A 88 -2.53 6.66 -28.18
CA LEU A 88 -1.80 5.43 -28.46
C LEU A 88 -2.28 4.81 -29.76
N ALA A 89 -1.39 4.69 -30.75
CA ALA A 89 -1.65 3.92 -31.96
C ALA A 89 -1.84 2.42 -31.61
N PRO A 90 -2.41 1.60 -32.53
CA PRO A 90 -2.46 0.16 -32.33
C PRO A 90 -1.09 -0.42 -31.99
N ASP A 91 -1.06 -1.33 -31.00
CA ASP A 91 0.14 -1.96 -30.44
C ASP A 91 1.15 -1.04 -29.73
N GLU A 92 0.89 0.28 -29.69
CA GLU A 92 1.75 1.24 -29.02
C GLU A 92 1.66 1.09 -27.48
N VAL A 93 2.80 1.31 -26.84
CA VAL A 93 2.95 1.31 -25.38
C VAL A 93 3.07 2.75 -24.88
N GLY A 94 2.35 3.06 -23.81
CA GLY A 94 2.42 4.34 -23.12
C GLY A 94 2.61 4.16 -21.62
N GLU A 95 2.59 5.27 -20.92
CA GLU A 95 2.81 5.33 -19.47
C GLU A 95 1.80 6.29 -18.81
N ILE A 96 1.24 5.87 -17.70
CA ILE A 96 0.48 6.73 -16.80
C ILE A 96 1.37 6.96 -15.58
N THR A 97 1.79 8.21 -15.38
CA THR A 97 2.59 8.63 -14.23
C THR A 97 1.69 9.23 -13.16
N LEU A 98 1.84 8.78 -11.93
CA LEU A 98 1.10 9.22 -10.77
C LEU A 98 2.07 9.84 -9.77
N LEU A 99 1.86 11.12 -9.43
CA LEU A 99 2.63 11.81 -8.39
C LEU A 99 1.72 12.09 -7.21
N LEU A 100 2.06 11.52 -6.05
CA LEU A 100 1.35 11.73 -4.80
C LEU A 100 2.15 12.68 -3.91
N ASP A 101 1.55 13.82 -3.57
CA ASP A 101 2.06 14.78 -2.60
C ASP A 101 1.44 14.51 -1.23
N ALA A 102 2.20 13.87 -0.34
CA ALA A 102 1.71 13.53 0.98
C ALA A 102 1.39 14.77 1.83
N LYS A 103 2.13 15.88 1.67
CA LYS A 103 1.89 17.13 2.37
C LYS A 103 0.54 17.74 2.02
N ALA A 104 0.16 17.66 0.74
CA ALA A 104 -1.12 18.16 0.28
C ALA A 104 -2.32 17.36 0.80
N THR A 105 -2.15 16.11 1.22
CA THR A 105 -3.25 15.31 1.78
C THR A 105 -3.76 15.85 3.11
N LYS A 106 -2.90 16.52 3.89
CA LYS A 106 -3.16 16.98 5.28
C LYS A 106 -3.63 15.87 6.20
N ARG A 107 -3.34 14.61 5.88
CA ARG A 107 -3.75 13.41 6.61
C ARG A 107 -2.55 12.55 6.94
N LYS A 108 -2.65 11.78 8.02
CA LYS A 108 -1.76 10.69 8.38
C LYS A 108 -2.53 9.37 8.33
N GLY A 109 -1.81 8.27 8.22
CA GLY A 109 -2.40 6.95 8.07
C GLY A 109 -2.80 6.64 6.63
N ARG A 110 -3.79 5.78 6.49
CA ARG A 110 -4.23 5.28 5.18
C ARG A 110 -5.08 6.31 4.43
N VAL A 111 -4.67 6.60 3.21
CA VAL A 111 -5.40 7.42 2.25
C VAL A 111 -5.69 6.57 1.02
N THR A 112 -6.93 6.54 0.55
CA THR A 112 -7.34 5.84 -0.65
C THR A 112 -8.12 6.75 -1.57
N THR A 113 -7.93 6.57 -2.88
CA THR A 113 -8.71 7.26 -3.90
C THR A 113 -8.77 6.40 -5.16
N GLU A 114 -9.66 6.76 -6.08
CA GLU A 114 -9.74 6.18 -7.39
C GLU A 114 -9.51 7.26 -8.45
N ILE A 115 -8.75 6.93 -9.47
CA ILE A 115 -8.50 7.78 -10.64
C ILE A 115 -9.43 7.29 -11.74
N PRO A 116 -10.47 8.04 -12.11
CA PRO A 116 -11.28 7.67 -13.26
C PRO A 116 -10.49 7.88 -14.55
N LEU A 117 -10.60 6.93 -15.46
CA LEU A 117 -10.03 6.97 -16.79
C LEU A 117 -11.15 6.77 -17.82
N THR A 118 -11.22 7.62 -18.82
CA THR A 118 -12.09 7.44 -19.98
C THR A 118 -11.23 7.18 -21.20
N ILE A 119 -11.55 6.13 -21.93
CA ILE A 119 -10.85 5.68 -23.12
C ILE A 119 -11.77 5.92 -24.31
N GLU A 120 -11.32 6.77 -25.22
CA GLU A 120 -11.98 7.04 -26.48
C GLU A 120 -11.29 6.32 -27.62
N SER A 121 -12.07 5.79 -28.53
CA SER A 121 -11.62 5.15 -29.77
C SER A 121 -12.50 5.58 -30.95
N ILE A 122 -11.90 5.82 -32.09
CA ILE A 122 -12.64 6.27 -33.27
C ILE A 122 -13.67 5.23 -33.69
N GLY A 123 -14.95 5.65 -33.74
CA GLY A 123 -16.06 4.80 -34.18
C GLY A 123 -16.54 3.81 -33.11
N GLN A 124 -16.08 3.89 -31.89
CA GLN A 124 -16.52 3.07 -30.77
C GLN A 124 -17.11 3.94 -29.66
N LYS A 125 -17.91 3.31 -28.79
CA LYS A 125 -18.43 3.96 -27.58
C LYS A 125 -17.30 4.11 -26.57
N GLU A 126 -17.23 5.26 -25.89
CA GLU A 126 -16.33 5.50 -24.78
C GLU A 126 -16.44 4.42 -23.70
N VAL A 127 -15.30 4.00 -23.19
CA VAL A 127 -15.23 3.03 -22.08
C VAL A 127 -14.57 3.71 -20.89
N SER A 128 -15.22 3.62 -19.75
CA SER A 128 -14.70 4.17 -18.49
C SER A 128 -14.25 3.06 -17.55
N GLY A 129 -13.24 3.37 -16.75
CA GLY A 129 -12.71 2.50 -15.71
C GLY A 129 -11.91 3.31 -14.71
N GLY A 130 -11.22 2.64 -13.77
CA GLY A 130 -10.46 3.35 -12.76
C GLY A 130 -9.17 2.65 -12.37
N VAL A 131 -8.28 3.43 -11.77
CA VAL A 131 -7.07 2.99 -11.09
C VAL A 131 -7.21 3.31 -9.60
N HIS A 132 -7.13 2.28 -8.76
CA HIS A 132 -7.15 2.45 -7.31
C HIS A 132 -5.77 2.87 -6.81
N VAL A 133 -5.74 3.91 -6.00
CA VAL A 133 -4.53 4.41 -5.34
C VAL A 133 -4.71 4.31 -3.83
N ALA A 134 -3.75 3.69 -3.18
CA ALA A 134 -3.68 3.66 -1.72
C ALA A 134 -2.30 4.12 -1.27
N ALA A 135 -2.28 4.94 -0.22
CA ALA A 135 -1.06 5.41 0.42
C ALA A 135 -1.16 5.21 1.92
N ASN A 136 -0.04 4.92 2.56
CA ASN A 136 0.08 4.96 4.01
C ASN A 136 1.08 6.03 4.40
N ILE A 137 0.55 7.17 4.91
CA ILE A 137 1.35 8.33 5.28
C ILE A 137 1.75 8.20 6.75
N ILE A 138 3.04 7.97 6.98
CA ILE A 138 3.60 7.72 8.31
C ILE A 138 4.67 8.74 8.69
N ASP A 139 4.71 9.08 9.96
CA ASP A 139 5.77 9.91 10.49
C ASP A 139 7.12 9.18 10.47
N ASN A 140 8.16 9.89 10.10
CA ASN A 140 9.51 9.36 10.16
C ASN A 140 10.24 9.85 11.41
N PHE A 141 10.00 9.18 12.52
CA PHE A 141 10.67 9.50 13.78
C PHE A 141 12.17 9.13 13.79
N GLY A 142 12.63 8.31 12.84
CA GLY A 142 14.01 7.84 12.78
C GLY A 142 15.04 8.90 12.35
N LYS A 143 14.60 10.00 11.75
CA LYS A 143 15.48 11.06 11.20
C LYS A 143 15.33 12.41 11.88
N LEU A 144 14.73 12.46 13.09
CA LEU A 144 14.64 13.69 13.84
C LEU A 144 16.02 14.19 14.25
N SER A 145 16.28 15.47 14.01
CA SER A 145 17.44 16.16 14.56
C SER A 145 17.41 16.20 16.10
N ALA A 146 18.52 16.49 16.74
CA ALA A 146 18.56 16.61 18.19
C ALA A 146 17.59 17.69 18.73
N ALA A 147 17.41 18.79 17.99
CA ALA A 147 16.47 19.84 18.32
C ALA A 147 15.01 19.37 18.22
N GLU A 148 14.65 18.64 17.17
CA GLU A 148 13.32 18.09 16.99
C GLU A 148 12.99 17.01 18.03
N LYS A 149 13.96 16.14 18.36
CA LYS A 149 13.84 15.17 19.46
C LYS A 149 13.60 15.84 20.81
N ALA A 150 14.26 16.97 21.07
CA ALA A 150 14.07 17.74 22.30
C ALA A 150 12.69 18.42 22.38
N GLN A 151 12.01 18.59 21.26
CA GLN A 151 10.65 19.12 21.15
C GLN A 151 9.59 18.04 20.97
N ALA A 152 9.98 16.78 20.80
CA ALA A 152 9.05 15.67 20.54
C ALA A 152 8.08 15.44 21.70
N PRO A 153 6.86 14.92 21.41
CA PRO A 153 5.97 14.45 22.46
C PRO A 153 6.59 13.21 23.13
N ILE A 154 6.39 13.08 24.42
CA ILE A 154 6.84 11.93 25.21
C ILE A 154 5.63 11.36 25.93
N ALA A 155 5.20 10.17 25.56
CA ALA A 155 4.14 9.47 26.25
C ALA A 155 4.70 8.83 27.53
N GLN A 156 4.16 9.19 28.67
CA GLN A 156 4.42 8.53 29.95
C GLN A 156 3.13 7.84 30.40
N LEU A 157 3.22 6.55 30.70
CA LEU A 157 2.10 5.76 31.21
C LEU A 157 2.16 5.72 32.74
N SER A 158 0.99 5.79 33.40
CA SER A 158 0.86 5.64 34.85
C SER A 158 1.24 4.22 35.32
N GLY A 159 1.18 3.23 34.41
CA GLY A 159 1.60 1.85 34.64
C GLY A 159 1.65 1.09 33.33
N THR A 160 2.48 0.07 33.27
CA THR A 160 2.61 -0.85 32.14
C THR A 160 1.96 -2.21 32.41
N LEU A 161 1.45 -2.40 33.61
CA LEU A 161 0.76 -3.61 34.03
C LEU A 161 -0.54 -3.21 34.76
N LEU A 162 -1.64 -3.79 34.34
CA LEU A 162 -2.92 -3.77 35.04
C LEU A 162 -3.17 -5.18 35.55
N ASP A 163 -3.10 -5.35 36.89
CA ASP A 163 -3.46 -6.61 37.54
C ASP A 163 -4.92 -6.52 37.98
N PHE A 164 -5.77 -7.32 37.35
CA PHE A 164 -7.19 -7.42 37.70
C PHE A 164 -7.45 -8.48 38.81
N GLY A 165 -6.40 -9.07 39.39
CA GLY A 165 -6.50 -10.10 40.39
C GLY A 165 -7.18 -11.37 39.88
N LYS A 166 -7.81 -12.12 40.78
CA LYS A 166 -8.59 -13.31 40.41
C LYS A 166 -9.94 -12.90 39.86
N LEU A 167 -10.14 -13.09 38.57
CA LEU A 167 -11.46 -12.92 37.97
C LEU A 167 -12.39 -14.05 38.43
N PRO A 168 -13.67 -13.76 38.78
CA PRO A 168 -14.62 -14.80 39.17
C PRO A 168 -14.85 -15.76 38.00
N GLU A 169 -14.67 -17.05 38.20
CA GLU A 169 -14.97 -18.07 37.22
C GLU A 169 -16.48 -18.04 36.88
N LYS A 170 -16.82 -18.20 35.60
CA LYS A 170 -18.19 -18.42 35.16
C LYS A 170 -18.70 -19.74 35.76
N GLY A 171 -19.47 -19.70 36.87
CA GLY A 171 -20.04 -20.92 37.46
C GLY A 171 -20.52 -20.80 38.88
N GLY A 172 -20.31 -19.69 39.56
CA GLY A 172 -20.89 -19.48 40.91
C GLY A 172 -22.39 -19.19 40.82
N PHE A 173 -23.19 -19.78 41.72
CA PHE A 173 -24.66 -19.73 41.79
C PHE A 173 -25.22 -18.34 42.18
N ILE A 174 -24.66 -17.28 41.71
CA ILE A 174 -25.20 -15.93 41.80
C ILE A 174 -25.32 -15.38 40.38
N PRO A 175 -26.52 -15.12 39.86
CA PRO A 175 -26.70 -14.41 38.58
C PRO A 175 -26.43 -12.93 38.82
N LEU A 176 -25.23 -12.57 39.14
CA LEU A 176 -24.80 -11.18 39.15
C LEU A 176 -24.07 -10.91 37.83
N ILE A 177 -24.79 -10.17 36.97
CA ILE A 177 -24.27 -9.19 36.05
C ILE A 177 -22.81 -9.49 35.66
N GLY A 178 -22.59 -9.95 34.45
CA GLY A 178 -21.24 -10.23 33.95
C GLY A 178 -20.30 -9.11 34.36
N GLY A 179 -19.49 -9.37 35.37
CA GLY A 179 -18.67 -8.36 35.99
C GLY A 179 -17.58 -7.90 35.01
N LYS A 180 -17.79 -6.78 34.33
CA LYS A 180 -16.70 -6.09 33.70
C LYS A 180 -15.82 -5.52 34.80
N VAL A 181 -14.55 -5.94 34.84
CA VAL A 181 -13.53 -5.32 35.68
C VAL A 181 -12.87 -4.23 34.83
N THR A 182 -12.87 -3.02 35.33
CA THR A 182 -12.28 -1.87 34.64
C THR A 182 -10.97 -1.49 35.31
N GLY A 183 -9.94 -1.30 34.51
CA GLY A 183 -8.68 -0.70 34.95
C GLY A 183 -8.40 0.55 34.12
N THR A 184 -7.68 1.49 34.67
CA THR A 184 -7.33 2.74 34.00
C THR A 184 -5.83 2.88 33.92
N VAL A 185 -5.33 3.19 32.72
CA VAL A 185 -3.96 3.64 32.50
C VAL A 185 -4.02 5.07 32.02
N GLU A 186 -3.40 5.97 32.74
CA GLU A 186 -3.27 7.37 32.33
C GLU A 186 -2.07 7.52 31.38
N VAL A 187 -2.29 8.24 30.30
CA VAL A 187 -1.24 8.61 29.35
C VAL A 187 -0.99 10.09 29.50
N THR A 188 0.17 10.45 30.03
CA THR A 188 0.59 11.83 30.20
C THR A 188 1.63 12.20 29.14
N ASN A 189 1.43 13.34 28.48
CA ASN A 189 2.46 13.89 27.60
C ASN A 189 3.43 14.76 28.40
N THR A 190 4.65 14.24 28.61
CA THR A 190 5.73 14.97 29.27
C THR A 190 6.66 15.69 28.30
N GLY A 191 6.41 15.55 26.99
CA GLY A 191 7.13 16.25 25.91
C GLY A 191 6.59 17.67 25.68
N LYS A 192 7.19 18.37 24.71
CA LYS A 192 6.88 19.77 24.42
C LYS A 192 5.91 19.94 23.25
N SER A 193 5.75 18.93 22.38
CA SER A 193 4.82 18.95 21.26
C SER A 193 3.54 18.17 21.60
N PRO A 194 2.41 18.44 20.95
CA PRO A 194 1.19 17.66 21.15
C PRO A 194 1.40 16.18 20.88
N LEU A 195 0.96 15.32 21.80
CA LEU A 195 0.93 13.87 21.61
C LEU A 195 -0.35 13.50 20.86
N ILE A 196 -0.20 12.82 19.74
CA ILE A 196 -1.31 12.30 18.95
C ILE A 196 -1.34 10.78 19.08
N ILE A 197 -2.44 10.27 19.61
CA ILE A 197 -2.68 8.83 19.72
C ILE A 197 -3.67 8.46 18.62
N HIS A 198 -3.27 7.56 17.70
CA HIS A 198 -4.09 7.20 16.54
C HIS A 198 -5.09 6.07 16.84
N SER A 199 -4.70 5.14 17.68
CA SER A 199 -5.57 4.02 18.07
C SER A 199 -5.06 3.34 19.32
N PHE A 200 -5.96 2.67 20.02
CA PHE A 200 -5.68 1.67 21.00
C PHE A 200 -6.26 0.35 20.50
N THR A 201 -5.50 -0.73 20.60
CA THR A 201 -5.94 -2.06 20.18
C THR A 201 -5.52 -3.08 21.23
N SER A 202 -6.33 -4.11 21.42
CA SER A 202 -6.00 -5.28 22.20
C SER A 202 -5.90 -6.49 21.28
N ASP A 203 -4.92 -7.36 21.51
CA ASP A 203 -4.82 -8.66 20.84
C ASP A 203 -5.71 -9.72 21.52
N ASP A 204 -6.35 -9.39 22.65
CA ASP A 204 -7.25 -10.26 23.39
C ASP A 204 -8.70 -9.77 23.24
N GLU A 205 -9.56 -10.60 22.64
CA GLU A 205 -10.98 -10.33 22.40
C GLU A 205 -11.80 -10.07 23.68
N ARG A 206 -11.26 -10.42 24.85
CA ARG A 206 -11.88 -10.20 26.16
C ARG A 206 -11.62 -8.79 26.72
N VAL A 207 -10.73 -8.04 26.10
CA VAL A 207 -10.32 -6.71 26.53
C VAL A 207 -10.89 -5.66 25.60
N ASP A 208 -11.82 -4.85 26.09
CA ASP A 208 -12.32 -3.64 25.45
C ASP A 208 -11.45 -2.46 25.90
N ILE A 209 -11.00 -1.62 24.94
CA ILE A 209 -10.21 -0.41 25.21
C ILE A 209 -10.97 0.82 24.75
#